data_ee34ac35384fb0a8405e698fae5ef65a
#
_entry.id   ee34ac35384fb0a8405e698fae5ef65a
#
_cell.length_a   1.000
_cell.length_b   1.000
_cell.length_c   1.000
_cell.angle_alpha   90.00
_cell.angle_beta   90.00
_cell.angle_gamma   90.00
#
_symmetry.space_group_name_H-M   'P 1'
#
loop_
_entity.id
_entity.type
_entity.pdbx_description
1 polymer ?
#
loop_
_entity_poly.entity_id
_entity_poly.type
_entity_poly.pdbx_seq_one_letter_code
_entity_poly.pdbx_strand_id
1 'polypeptide(L)'
;MIKLPVIALYLILIVGLSGCQKDHQDEQPQFLATSLLIQNASIIDGTGAASFQGDIRVVGERIADIGNALKLAEGEQLIDASGLVIAPGFIDMHAHVSNIHESPQAENFIRQGITTIANSLHSHDLPWPLDEYTANLKMAPNIAYFAGFNWTRKTVLGLDNRSPTDAEMQEMKNLVRQAMEQGAFGLSSGMEYVPAVYASTAEIVELAKVAAQWGGIYVTHMRDEGPNLLKSIGDNAEIGKQAKLPVHINHIKTTGVSNHGKSADALALIDTVRASGVDMTLDIYPYAAFMTYSDLLFPAWSLAGGQQEFEARINDPVQRQMIAEQMKIIFPQQAGASFDSIQFGKLPRLEGYAGRTLGDYLRDNAISETMDAVVESLIDLQSQGRFTAIYHSMDEADIERFLLYPHTMINSDGDLAINQDKHYHPRTYGSFPRVLSTYVRSRGVLSLEQAIYKMTGQSAQRLGLHERGVVRIGNYADLVIFDDKTITDNATFLEPHQYSTGVKHLLINGQLAIQDGQLTTALPGQVLKHRHIKGHFGVN
;
A
#
# COMPACT_ATOMS: atom_id res chain seq x y z
N MET A 1 -43.51 -35.76 -64.66
CA MET A 1 -43.07 -36.65 -65.76
C MET A 1 -41.59 -36.84 -65.65
N ILE A 2 -41.22 -38.10 -65.64
CA ILE A 2 -39.95 -38.76 -65.95
C ILE A 2 -38.85 -38.70 -64.88
N LYS A 3 -38.73 -39.88 -64.24
CA LYS A 3 -37.60 -40.40 -63.45
C LYS A 3 -36.45 -40.80 -64.36
N LEU A 4 -35.21 -40.71 -63.85
CA LEU A 4 -34.16 -41.66 -64.23
C LEU A 4 -33.03 -41.70 -63.15
N PRO A 5 -32.39 -42.89 -62.99
CA PRO A 5 -31.60 -43.19 -61.77
C PRO A 5 -30.10 -43.01 -61.97
N VAL A 6 -29.39 -42.82 -60.85
CA VAL A 6 -27.93 -42.80 -60.80
C VAL A 6 -27.40 -44.17 -60.36
N ILE A 7 -26.55 -44.74 -61.20
CA ILE A 7 -25.82 -46.00 -60.99
C ILE A 7 -24.58 -45.68 -60.11
N ALA A 8 -24.44 -46.40 -59.00
CA ALA A 8 -23.24 -46.37 -58.17
C ALA A 8 -22.21 -47.37 -58.67
N LEU A 9 -21.00 -46.91 -58.92
CA LEU A 9 -19.84 -47.74 -59.25
C LEU A 9 -18.97 -47.89 -58.02
N TYR A 10 -18.82 -49.10 -57.46
CA TYR A 10 -17.90 -49.46 -56.39
C TYR A 10 -16.54 -49.75 -57.00
N LEU A 11 -15.50 -48.97 -56.61
CA LEU A 11 -14.11 -49.31 -56.84
C LEU A 11 -13.50 -49.79 -55.52
N ILE A 12 -13.10 -51.05 -55.46
CA ILE A 12 -12.36 -51.61 -54.35
C ILE A 12 -10.88 -51.33 -54.58
N LEU A 13 -10.28 -50.54 -53.70
CA LEU A 13 -8.81 -50.32 -53.69
C LEU A 13 -8.23 -51.06 -52.49
N ILE A 14 -7.44 -52.08 -52.75
CA ILE A 14 -6.60 -52.79 -51.79
C ILE A 14 -5.37 -51.91 -51.55
N VAL A 15 -5.20 -51.40 -50.33
CA VAL A 15 -3.95 -50.71 -49.93
C VAL A 15 -3.25 -51.57 -48.87
N GLY A 16 -2.02 -51.95 -49.19
CA GLY A 16 -1.16 -52.76 -48.36
C GLY A 16 -0.74 -52.06 -47.07
N LEU A 17 -0.72 -52.80 -46.00
CA LEU A 17 -0.17 -52.43 -44.71
C LEU A 17 1.34 -52.40 -44.80
N SER A 18 1.95 -51.20 -44.92
CA SER A 18 3.34 -50.94 -44.58
C SER A 18 3.37 -50.34 -43.20
N GLY A 19 3.89 -51.05 -42.22
CA GLY A 19 4.10 -50.53 -40.86
C GLY A 19 5.13 -49.41 -40.88
N CYS A 20 4.70 -48.19 -40.55
CA CYS A 20 5.59 -47.14 -40.10
C CYS A 20 5.68 -47.20 -38.57
N GLN A 21 6.82 -47.65 -38.05
CA GLN A 21 7.24 -47.34 -36.71
C GLN A 21 7.28 -45.82 -36.56
N LYS A 22 6.41 -45.27 -35.76
CA LYS A 22 6.56 -43.91 -35.26
C LYS A 22 7.68 -43.93 -34.21
N ASP A 23 8.86 -43.45 -34.55
CA ASP A 23 9.81 -42.97 -33.57
C ASP A 23 9.11 -41.93 -32.71
N HIS A 24 8.87 -42.27 -31.45
CA HIS A 24 8.61 -41.26 -30.43
C HIS A 24 9.93 -40.51 -30.23
N GLN A 25 10.14 -39.45 -31.03
CA GLN A 25 11.03 -38.39 -30.60
C GLN A 25 10.34 -37.75 -29.40
N ASP A 26 10.96 -37.87 -28.22
CA ASP A 26 10.67 -37.02 -27.07
C ASP A 26 10.80 -35.58 -27.55
N GLU A 27 9.68 -34.94 -27.84
CA GLU A 27 9.62 -33.50 -28.02
C GLU A 27 10.03 -32.87 -26.68
N GLN A 28 11.32 -32.53 -26.55
CA GLN A 28 11.74 -31.64 -25.48
C GLN A 28 10.90 -30.36 -25.61
N PRO A 29 10.27 -29.88 -24.53
CA PRO A 29 9.51 -28.65 -24.60
C PRO A 29 10.41 -27.54 -25.10
N GLN A 30 10.06 -26.94 -26.24
CA GLN A 30 10.72 -25.79 -26.82
C GLN A 30 10.44 -24.60 -25.89
N PHE A 31 11.35 -24.31 -24.95
CA PHE A 31 11.25 -23.13 -24.10
C PHE A 31 11.44 -21.89 -24.99
N LEU A 32 10.40 -21.05 -25.02
CA LEU A 32 10.47 -19.74 -25.66
C LEU A 32 11.58 -18.90 -25.00
N ALA A 33 12.09 -17.89 -25.70
CA ALA A 33 13.29 -17.08 -25.35
C ALA A 33 13.23 -16.31 -23.99
N THR A 34 12.30 -16.61 -23.09
CA THR A 34 12.09 -15.99 -21.78
C THR A 34 12.03 -17.02 -20.64
N SER A 35 12.80 -18.11 -20.74
CA SER A 35 12.91 -19.08 -19.66
C SER A 35 14.09 -18.73 -18.75
N LEU A 36 13.87 -18.78 -17.44
CA LEU A 36 14.85 -18.48 -16.40
C LEU A 36 14.83 -19.61 -15.35
N LEU A 37 15.98 -20.18 -15.07
CA LEU A 37 16.17 -21.11 -13.96
C LEU A 37 16.92 -20.42 -12.83
N ILE A 38 16.36 -20.47 -11.63
CA ILE A 38 16.99 -19.98 -10.39
C ILE A 38 17.32 -21.19 -9.55
N GLN A 39 18.61 -21.39 -9.23
CA GLN A 39 19.09 -22.60 -8.54
C GLN A 39 19.67 -22.31 -7.15
N ASN A 40 19.71 -23.34 -6.32
CA ASN A 40 20.42 -23.39 -5.03
C ASN A 40 19.88 -22.42 -3.97
N ALA A 41 18.63 -22.01 -4.04
CA ALA A 41 18.08 -21.02 -3.12
C ALA A 41 17.50 -21.63 -1.83
N SER A 42 17.48 -20.84 -0.76
CA SER A 42 16.58 -21.05 0.37
C SER A 42 15.22 -20.42 0.04
N ILE A 43 14.21 -21.25 -0.19
CA ILE A 43 12.87 -20.79 -0.59
C ILE A 43 11.98 -20.62 0.63
N ILE A 44 11.43 -19.41 0.80
CA ILE A 44 10.35 -19.10 1.74
C ILE A 44 9.10 -18.82 0.90
N ASP A 45 8.16 -19.74 0.92
CA ASP A 45 7.05 -19.75 -0.04
C ASP A 45 5.96 -18.71 0.18
N GLY A 46 6.01 -17.93 1.27
CA GLY A 46 5.00 -16.91 1.60
C GLY A 46 3.77 -17.45 2.32
N THR A 47 3.74 -18.73 2.71
CA THR A 47 2.62 -19.32 3.48
C THR A 47 2.81 -19.23 5.00
N GLY A 48 3.99 -18.82 5.47
CA GLY A 48 4.41 -18.89 6.87
C GLY A 48 5.00 -20.25 7.27
N ALA A 49 5.10 -21.20 6.33
CA ALA A 49 5.79 -22.47 6.54
C ALA A 49 7.32 -22.28 6.60
N ALA A 50 8.02 -23.28 7.15
CA ALA A 50 9.47 -23.27 7.20
C ALA A 50 10.10 -23.23 5.81
N SER A 51 11.25 -22.57 5.68
CA SER A 51 12.03 -22.50 4.44
C SER A 51 12.54 -23.88 4.01
N PHE A 52 12.74 -24.06 2.72
CA PHE A 52 13.33 -25.28 2.14
C PHE A 52 14.31 -24.95 1.02
N GLN A 53 15.27 -25.85 0.74
CA GLN A 53 16.20 -25.70 -0.38
C GLN A 53 15.53 -26.13 -1.68
N GLY A 54 15.79 -25.40 -2.76
CA GLY A 54 15.21 -25.76 -4.06
C GLY A 54 15.59 -24.81 -5.19
N ASP A 55 15.10 -25.19 -6.37
CA ASP A 55 15.22 -24.44 -7.61
C ASP A 55 13.84 -24.01 -8.09
N ILE A 56 13.77 -22.88 -8.79
CA ILE A 56 12.55 -22.36 -9.39
C ILE A 56 12.80 -22.11 -10.88
N ARG A 57 11.94 -22.66 -11.74
CA ARG A 57 11.89 -22.32 -13.16
C ARG A 57 10.75 -21.35 -13.43
N VAL A 58 11.06 -20.26 -14.13
CA VAL A 58 10.10 -19.27 -14.62
C VAL A 58 10.03 -19.39 -16.14
N VAL A 59 8.81 -19.45 -16.68
CA VAL A 59 8.56 -19.43 -18.13
C VAL A 59 7.50 -18.35 -18.42
N GLY A 60 7.89 -17.36 -19.20
CA GLY A 60 7.05 -16.19 -19.41
C GLY A 60 6.79 -15.47 -18.08
N GLU A 61 5.51 -15.25 -17.76
CA GLU A 61 5.11 -14.55 -16.53
C GLU A 61 4.92 -15.48 -15.31
N ARG A 62 5.12 -16.81 -15.47
CA ARG A 62 4.68 -17.81 -14.49
C ARG A 62 5.80 -18.66 -13.92
N ILE A 63 5.62 -19.08 -12.67
CA ILE A 63 6.42 -20.16 -12.07
C ILE A 63 5.99 -21.47 -12.73
N ALA A 64 6.88 -22.06 -13.51
CA ALA A 64 6.61 -23.28 -14.27
C ALA A 64 6.97 -24.55 -13.51
N ASP A 65 8.02 -24.50 -12.68
CA ASP A 65 8.50 -25.66 -11.93
C ASP A 65 9.16 -25.24 -10.62
N ILE A 66 9.08 -26.10 -9.61
CA ILE A 66 9.75 -25.98 -8.32
C ILE A 66 10.29 -27.37 -7.97
N GLY A 67 11.58 -27.50 -7.77
CA GLY A 67 12.19 -28.81 -7.49
C GLY A 67 13.60 -28.72 -6.97
N ASN A 68 14.23 -29.88 -6.81
CA ASN A 68 15.64 -29.99 -6.46
C ASN A 68 16.45 -30.41 -7.69
N ALA A 69 17.57 -29.75 -7.95
CA ALA A 69 18.47 -30.06 -9.05
C ALA A 69 17.79 -30.05 -10.44
N LEU A 70 16.97 -29.05 -10.71
CA LEU A 70 16.39 -28.83 -12.02
C LEU A 70 17.50 -28.63 -13.06
N LYS A 71 17.42 -29.34 -14.19
CA LYS A 71 18.41 -29.24 -15.24
C LYS A 71 18.20 -27.97 -16.05
N LEU A 72 19.29 -27.24 -16.29
CA LEU A 72 19.27 -26.07 -17.18
C LEU A 72 18.91 -26.55 -18.61
N ALA A 73 17.91 -25.94 -19.21
CA ALA A 73 17.56 -26.21 -20.60
C ALA A 73 18.41 -25.38 -21.57
N GLU A 74 18.47 -25.81 -22.83
CA GLU A 74 19.21 -25.08 -23.86
C GLU A 74 18.57 -23.68 -24.08
N GLY A 75 19.41 -22.63 -24.01
CA GLY A 75 18.97 -21.25 -24.17
C GLY A 75 18.26 -20.64 -22.93
N GLU A 76 18.12 -21.37 -21.85
CA GLU A 76 17.56 -20.88 -20.60
C GLU A 76 18.59 -20.00 -19.84
N GLN A 77 18.16 -18.86 -19.32
CA GLN A 77 18.99 -18.04 -18.44
C GLN A 77 19.14 -18.71 -17.07
N LEU A 78 20.33 -18.62 -16.46
CA LEU A 78 20.60 -19.15 -15.13
C LEU A 78 20.90 -18.03 -14.13
N ILE A 79 20.27 -18.11 -12.96
CA ILE A 79 20.66 -17.36 -11.75
C ILE A 79 21.08 -18.38 -10.69
N ASP A 80 22.32 -18.30 -10.21
CA ASP A 80 22.76 -19.04 -9.03
C ASP A 80 22.43 -18.22 -7.77
N ALA A 81 21.48 -18.70 -6.99
CA ALA A 81 21.01 -18.08 -5.75
C ALA A 81 21.62 -18.76 -4.49
N SER A 82 22.80 -19.38 -4.63
CA SER A 82 23.52 -20.01 -3.51
C SER A 82 23.73 -19.02 -2.36
N GLY A 83 23.25 -19.37 -1.18
CA GLY A 83 23.35 -18.55 0.03
C GLY A 83 22.36 -17.37 0.08
N LEU A 84 21.43 -17.27 -0.87
CA LEU A 84 20.38 -16.27 -0.92
C LEU A 84 19.02 -16.88 -0.56
N VAL A 85 18.11 -16.00 -0.16
CA VAL A 85 16.71 -16.32 0.06
C VAL A 85 15.89 -15.91 -1.16
N ILE A 86 14.99 -16.79 -1.60
CA ILE A 86 13.90 -16.45 -2.53
C ILE A 86 12.59 -16.41 -1.75
N ALA A 87 11.84 -15.34 -1.95
CA ALA A 87 10.50 -15.20 -1.45
C ALA A 87 9.56 -14.67 -2.57
N PRO A 88 8.23 -14.73 -2.39
CA PRO A 88 7.34 -13.94 -3.23
C PRO A 88 7.73 -12.48 -3.15
N GLY A 89 7.61 -11.74 -4.24
CA GLY A 89 7.78 -10.28 -4.24
C GLY A 89 6.83 -9.64 -3.22
N PHE A 90 7.33 -8.65 -2.51
CA PHE A 90 6.58 -8.03 -1.42
C PHE A 90 5.37 -7.25 -1.94
N ILE A 91 4.29 -7.26 -1.15
CA ILE A 91 3.04 -6.56 -1.43
C ILE A 91 2.88 -5.45 -0.39
N ASP A 92 3.02 -4.23 -0.82
CA ASP A 92 2.81 -3.04 0.00
C ASP A 92 1.31 -2.77 0.12
N MET A 93 0.78 -2.87 1.34
CA MET A 93 -0.65 -2.74 1.61
C MET A 93 -1.16 -1.30 1.57
N HIS A 94 -0.24 -0.33 1.62
CA HIS A 94 -0.58 1.10 1.63
C HIS A 94 0.60 1.96 1.21
N ALA A 95 0.49 2.62 0.07
CA ALA A 95 1.46 3.62 -0.41
C ALA A 95 0.79 4.66 -1.32
N HIS A 96 1.52 5.72 -1.67
CA HIS A 96 1.04 6.87 -2.43
C HIS A 96 1.79 7.00 -3.76
N VAL A 97 1.25 6.38 -4.81
CA VAL A 97 1.87 6.33 -6.15
C VAL A 97 0.93 6.82 -7.25
N SER A 98 0.03 7.77 -6.92
CA SER A 98 -0.94 8.31 -7.89
C SER A 98 -0.29 8.99 -9.09
N ASN A 99 0.95 9.41 -8.97
CA ASN A 99 1.75 10.05 -10.00
C ASN A 99 2.83 9.13 -10.58
N ILE A 100 2.60 7.82 -10.61
CA ILE A 100 3.57 6.80 -11.07
C ILE A 100 4.14 7.08 -12.46
N HIS A 101 3.41 7.79 -13.32
CA HIS A 101 3.88 8.20 -14.64
C HIS A 101 5.09 9.15 -14.62
N GLU A 102 5.33 9.87 -13.49
CA GLU A 102 6.48 10.76 -13.31
C GLU A 102 7.77 9.98 -13.01
N SER A 103 7.65 8.79 -12.39
CA SER A 103 8.77 7.90 -12.11
C SER A 103 8.34 6.43 -12.24
N PRO A 104 8.18 5.93 -13.47
CA PRO A 104 7.57 4.62 -13.72
C PRO A 104 8.41 3.44 -13.20
N GLN A 105 9.70 3.63 -12.96
CA GLN A 105 10.55 2.64 -12.31
C GLN A 105 10.16 2.43 -10.84
N ALA A 106 9.61 3.44 -10.15
CA ALA A 106 9.31 3.42 -8.73
C ALA A 106 10.48 2.87 -7.89
N GLU A 107 11.70 3.37 -8.18
CA GLU A 107 12.96 2.81 -7.69
C GLU A 107 12.99 2.64 -6.17
N ASN A 108 12.43 3.62 -5.43
CA ASN A 108 12.37 3.56 -3.97
C ASN A 108 11.50 2.41 -3.44
N PHE A 109 10.55 1.88 -4.22
CA PHE A 109 9.75 0.71 -3.88
C PHE A 109 10.42 -0.59 -4.32
N ILE A 110 10.83 -0.70 -5.59
CA ILE A 110 11.36 -1.96 -6.10
C ILE A 110 12.69 -2.34 -5.43
N ARG A 111 13.51 -1.38 -5.00
CA ARG A 111 14.73 -1.65 -4.21
C ARG A 111 14.44 -2.19 -2.81
N GLN A 112 13.23 -2.06 -2.32
CA GLN A 112 12.79 -2.72 -1.09
C GLN A 112 12.30 -4.15 -1.32
N GLY A 113 12.25 -4.63 -2.57
CA GLY A 113 11.70 -5.95 -2.93
C GLY A 113 10.18 -5.92 -3.19
N ILE A 114 9.58 -4.75 -3.30
CA ILE A 114 8.14 -4.57 -3.54
C ILE A 114 7.84 -4.79 -5.01
N THR A 115 6.94 -5.72 -5.30
CA THR A 115 6.45 -6.03 -6.66
C THR A 115 5.02 -5.58 -6.89
N THR A 116 4.27 -5.35 -5.82
CA THR A 116 2.85 -4.95 -5.88
C THR A 116 2.56 -3.88 -4.83
N ILE A 117 1.83 -2.84 -5.23
CA ILE A 117 1.46 -1.72 -4.37
C ILE A 117 -0.07 -1.57 -4.36
N ALA A 118 -0.66 -1.56 -3.16
CA ALA A 118 -2.02 -1.12 -2.95
C ALA A 118 -2.02 0.41 -2.79
N ASN A 119 -2.37 1.10 -3.88
CA ASN A 119 -2.37 2.57 -3.91
C ASN A 119 -3.64 3.11 -3.24
N SER A 120 -3.50 3.57 -2.02
CA SER A 120 -4.60 4.17 -1.26
C SER A 120 -4.75 5.65 -1.62
N LEU A 121 -5.95 5.99 -2.06
CA LEU A 121 -6.26 7.27 -2.67
C LEU A 121 -7.03 8.21 -1.72
N HIS A 122 -6.91 7.96 -0.44
CA HIS A 122 -7.71 8.66 0.56
C HIS A 122 -7.35 10.14 0.71
N SER A 123 -6.11 10.55 0.49
CA SER A 123 -5.64 11.91 0.73
C SER A 123 -5.25 12.68 -0.53
N HIS A 124 -5.33 12.08 -1.71
CA HIS A 124 -4.90 12.67 -2.98
C HIS A 124 -6.04 12.75 -3.99
N ASP A 125 -5.96 13.76 -4.85
CA ASP A 125 -6.81 13.84 -6.02
C ASP A 125 -6.40 12.72 -6.99
N LEU A 126 -7.39 11.93 -7.37
CA LEU A 126 -7.20 10.90 -8.37
C LEU A 126 -7.40 11.46 -9.76
N PRO A 127 -6.57 11.05 -10.70
CA PRO A 127 -6.97 11.11 -12.09
C PRO A 127 -8.16 10.16 -12.30
N TRP A 128 -9.24 10.71 -12.80
CA TRP A 128 -10.50 10.01 -12.98
C TRP A 128 -11.02 10.27 -14.40
N PRO A 129 -11.63 9.35 -15.10
CA PRO A 129 -11.95 7.95 -14.73
C PRO A 129 -10.72 7.03 -14.63
N LEU A 130 -10.81 6.00 -13.78
CA LEU A 130 -9.69 5.11 -13.46
C LEU A 130 -9.18 4.34 -14.70
N ASP A 131 -10.07 3.87 -15.56
CA ASP A 131 -9.70 3.13 -16.78
C ASP A 131 -8.99 4.02 -17.82
N GLU A 132 -9.39 5.28 -17.98
CA GLU A 132 -8.69 6.23 -18.86
C GLU A 132 -7.28 6.53 -18.33
N TYR A 133 -7.16 6.79 -17.03
CA TYR A 133 -5.87 7.03 -16.39
C TYR A 133 -4.93 5.82 -16.51
N THR A 134 -5.45 4.62 -16.31
CA THR A 134 -4.63 3.41 -16.28
C THR A 134 -4.36 2.82 -17.67
N ALA A 135 -5.07 3.25 -18.72
CA ALA A 135 -5.03 2.64 -20.05
C ALA A 135 -3.63 2.58 -20.70
N ASN A 136 -2.76 3.54 -20.40
CA ASN A 136 -1.44 3.67 -21.00
C ASN A 136 -0.31 3.67 -19.97
N LEU A 137 -0.59 3.32 -18.74
CA LEU A 137 0.44 3.25 -17.69
C LEU A 137 1.46 2.16 -18.00
N LYS A 138 2.73 2.56 -17.95
CA LYS A 138 3.88 1.67 -17.95
C LYS A 138 4.61 1.90 -16.65
N MET A 139 4.87 0.85 -15.89
CA MET A 139 5.50 0.94 -14.58
C MET A 139 6.20 -0.36 -14.22
N ALA A 140 7.15 -0.31 -13.30
CA ALA A 140 7.83 -1.51 -12.84
C ALA A 140 6.96 -2.32 -11.86
N PRO A 141 6.37 -1.77 -10.78
CA PRO A 141 5.52 -2.55 -9.87
C PRO A 141 4.10 -2.75 -10.43
N ASN A 142 3.43 -3.81 -9.98
CA ASN A 142 1.99 -3.95 -10.12
C ASN A 142 1.28 -2.98 -9.18
N ILE A 143 0.13 -2.41 -9.59
CA ILE A 143 -0.63 -1.47 -8.77
C ILE A 143 -2.10 -1.89 -8.69
N ALA A 144 -2.62 -1.97 -7.46
CA ALA A 144 -4.03 -2.13 -7.15
C ALA A 144 -4.60 -0.78 -6.69
N TYR A 145 -5.71 -0.32 -7.29
CA TYR A 145 -6.35 0.96 -6.97
C TYR A 145 -7.61 0.77 -6.14
N PHE A 146 -7.95 1.79 -5.35
CA PHE A 146 -9.20 1.89 -4.59
C PHE A 146 -10.01 3.09 -5.03
N ALA A 147 -11.33 3.06 -4.83
CA ALA A 147 -12.16 4.25 -4.92
C ALA A 147 -11.86 5.19 -3.75
N GLY A 148 -11.49 6.45 -4.03
CA GLY A 148 -11.14 7.42 -3.00
C GLY A 148 -12.37 8.13 -2.42
N PHE A 149 -12.65 7.95 -1.13
CA PHE A 149 -13.74 8.66 -0.44
C PHE A 149 -13.52 10.18 -0.43
N ASN A 150 -12.32 10.63 -0.04
CA ASN A 150 -11.98 12.05 0.04
C ASN A 150 -12.12 12.75 -1.30
N TRP A 151 -11.63 12.13 -2.37
CA TRP A 151 -11.79 12.63 -3.73
C TRP A 151 -13.27 12.69 -4.14
N THR A 152 -14.02 11.61 -3.90
CA THR A 152 -15.46 11.54 -4.21
C THR A 152 -16.24 12.66 -3.51
N ARG A 153 -15.96 12.86 -2.22
CA ARG A 153 -16.60 13.91 -1.43
C ARG A 153 -16.22 15.31 -1.89
N LYS A 154 -14.92 15.53 -2.17
CA LYS A 154 -14.41 16.80 -2.70
C LYS A 154 -15.02 17.14 -4.05
N THR A 155 -15.19 16.16 -4.93
CA THR A 155 -15.79 16.36 -6.26
C THR A 155 -17.23 16.84 -6.17
N VAL A 156 -18.01 16.31 -5.23
CA VAL A 156 -19.45 16.60 -5.13
C VAL A 156 -19.76 17.74 -4.17
N LEU A 157 -19.09 17.82 -3.03
CA LEU A 157 -19.37 18.81 -1.97
C LEU A 157 -18.30 19.89 -1.83
N GLY A 158 -17.18 19.80 -2.56
CA GLY A 158 -16.03 20.67 -2.32
C GLY A 158 -15.38 20.39 -0.96
N LEU A 159 -14.94 21.46 -0.30
CA LEU A 159 -14.31 21.40 1.03
C LEU A 159 -15.26 21.84 2.16
N ASP A 160 -16.56 21.80 1.92
CA ASP A 160 -17.57 22.28 2.84
C ASP A 160 -17.74 21.36 4.05
N ASN A 161 -17.91 21.97 5.22
CA ASN A 161 -18.27 21.28 6.45
C ASN A 161 -19.81 21.17 6.57
N ARG A 162 -20.39 20.27 5.78
CA ARG A 162 -21.82 19.95 5.80
C ARG A 162 -22.08 18.50 5.38
N SER A 163 -23.25 17.99 5.67
CA SER A 163 -23.69 16.70 5.13
C SER A 163 -24.11 16.83 3.65
N PRO A 164 -24.01 15.76 2.85
CA PRO A 164 -24.57 15.72 1.51
C PRO A 164 -26.10 15.73 1.55
N THR A 165 -26.72 16.32 0.53
CA THR A 165 -28.13 16.09 0.21
C THR A 165 -28.31 14.68 -0.37
N ASP A 166 -29.57 14.20 -0.47
CA ASP A 166 -29.86 12.88 -1.08
C ASP A 166 -29.36 12.78 -2.53
N ALA A 167 -29.45 13.86 -3.30
CA ALA A 167 -28.97 13.91 -4.68
C ALA A 167 -27.43 13.83 -4.74
N GLU A 168 -26.72 14.58 -3.89
CA GLU A 168 -25.27 14.54 -3.80
C GLU A 168 -24.77 13.17 -3.30
N MET A 169 -25.45 12.57 -2.33
CA MET A 169 -25.14 11.21 -1.88
C MET A 169 -25.30 10.20 -3.01
N GLN A 170 -26.32 10.32 -3.85
CA GLN A 170 -26.50 9.45 -5.00
C GLN A 170 -25.40 9.66 -6.05
N GLU A 171 -24.95 10.87 -6.26
CA GLU A 171 -23.81 11.17 -7.14
C GLU A 171 -22.52 10.55 -6.61
N MET A 172 -22.21 10.70 -5.32
CA MET A 172 -21.08 10.06 -4.67
C MET A 172 -21.13 8.53 -4.83
N LYS A 173 -22.29 7.90 -4.64
CA LYS A 173 -22.50 6.46 -4.87
C LYS A 173 -22.23 6.05 -6.32
N ASN A 174 -22.58 6.89 -7.28
CA ASN A 174 -22.33 6.62 -8.70
C ASN A 174 -20.84 6.65 -9.02
N LEU A 175 -20.08 7.62 -8.46
CA LEU A 175 -18.62 7.69 -8.63
C LEU A 175 -17.92 6.45 -8.05
N VAL A 176 -18.31 6.03 -6.84
CA VAL A 176 -17.76 4.79 -6.24
C VAL A 176 -18.12 3.57 -7.08
N ARG A 177 -19.36 3.46 -7.57
CA ARG A 177 -19.78 2.36 -8.45
C ARG A 177 -18.94 2.31 -9.71
N GLN A 178 -18.74 3.44 -10.38
CA GLN A 178 -17.90 3.53 -11.56
C GLN A 178 -16.47 3.04 -11.30
N ALA A 179 -15.86 3.43 -10.15
CA ALA A 179 -14.55 2.93 -9.76
C ALA A 179 -14.52 1.41 -9.63
N MET A 180 -15.54 0.84 -8.96
CA MET A 180 -15.64 -0.60 -8.78
C MET A 180 -15.83 -1.34 -10.12
N GLU A 181 -16.63 -0.79 -11.05
CA GLU A 181 -16.82 -1.31 -12.41
C GLU A 181 -15.50 -1.31 -13.21
N GLN A 182 -14.64 -0.33 -12.97
CA GLN A 182 -13.34 -0.19 -13.62
C GLN A 182 -12.24 -1.05 -12.96
N GLY A 183 -12.55 -1.75 -11.88
CA GLY A 183 -11.67 -2.74 -11.25
C GLY A 183 -11.01 -2.29 -9.96
N ALA A 184 -11.55 -1.28 -9.26
CA ALA A 184 -11.08 -0.90 -7.95
C ALA A 184 -11.28 -2.03 -6.92
N PHE A 185 -10.37 -2.14 -5.94
CA PHE A 185 -10.37 -3.19 -4.92
C PHE A 185 -11.31 -2.91 -3.75
N GLY A 186 -11.88 -1.72 -3.70
CA GLY A 186 -12.78 -1.31 -2.62
C GLY A 186 -12.81 0.20 -2.45
N LEU A 187 -13.25 0.65 -1.27
CA LEU A 187 -13.32 2.05 -0.88
C LEU A 187 -12.15 2.40 0.06
N SER A 188 -11.43 3.48 -0.23
CA SER A 188 -10.35 4.02 0.61
C SER A 188 -10.75 5.36 1.20
N SER A 189 -10.51 5.59 2.51
CA SER A 189 -10.79 6.87 3.16
C SER A 189 -9.65 7.35 4.04
N GLY A 190 -9.47 8.67 4.12
CA GLY A 190 -8.58 9.34 5.08
C GLY A 190 -9.39 10.28 5.96
N MET A 191 -9.91 9.74 7.05
CA MET A 191 -10.94 10.38 7.87
C MET A 191 -10.44 11.53 8.74
N GLU A 192 -9.14 11.68 8.89
CA GLU A 192 -8.51 12.79 9.60
C GLU A 192 -8.40 14.05 8.73
N TYR A 193 -8.46 13.90 7.40
CA TYR A 193 -8.19 14.99 6.46
C TYR A 193 -9.47 15.64 5.91
N VAL A 194 -9.38 16.96 5.60
CA VAL A 194 -10.42 17.68 4.86
C VAL A 194 -10.51 17.11 3.43
N PRO A 195 -11.72 16.83 2.90
CA PRO A 195 -13.03 17.07 3.50
C PRO A 195 -13.64 15.88 4.26
N ALA A 196 -12.98 14.73 4.34
CA ALA A 196 -13.53 13.52 4.95
C ALA A 196 -13.74 13.64 6.46
N VAL A 197 -12.98 14.51 7.14
CA VAL A 197 -13.11 14.77 8.58
C VAL A 197 -14.52 15.28 8.95
N TYR A 198 -15.24 15.88 8.01
CA TYR A 198 -16.63 16.37 8.21
C TYR A 198 -17.69 15.30 7.98
N ALA A 199 -17.32 14.16 7.40
CA ALA A 199 -18.27 13.10 7.10
C ALA A 199 -18.69 12.35 8.37
N SER A 200 -19.96 12.00 8.45
CA SER A 200 -20.45 11.07 9.48
C SER A 200 -20.10 9.63 9.13
N THR A 201 -20.08 8.75 10.13
CA THR A 201 -19.94 7.29 9.91
C THR A 201 -21.03 6.77 8.98
N ALA A 202 -22.28 7.28 9.09
CA ALA A 202 -23.38 6.90 8.22
C ALA A 202 -23.13 7.25 6.73
N GLU A 203 -22.51 8.41 6.46
CA GLU A 203 -22.13 8.81 5.09
C GLU A 203 -21.17 7.78 4.47
N ILE A 204 -20.17 7.33 5.24
CA ILE A 204 -19.20 6.35 4.77
C ILE A 204 -19.86 4.98 4.56
N VAL A 205 -20.74 4.56 5.48
CA VAL A 205 -21.49 3.31 5.37
C VAL A 205 -22.25 3.23 4.05
N GLU A 206 -22.88 4.33 3.61
CA GLU A 206 -23.61 4.35 2.35
C GLU A 206 -22.73 4.12 1.12
N LEU A 207 -21.50 4.65 1.10
CA LEU A 207 -20.54 4.40 0.02
C LEU A 207 -19.89 3.03 0.15
N ALA A 208 -19.58 2.57 1.36
CA ALA A 208 -19.04 1.25 1.63
C ALA A 208 -20.00 0.12 1.19
N LYS A 209 -21.34 0.32 1.32
CA LYS A 209 -22.34 -0.60 0.78
C LYS A 209 -22.26 -0.75 -0.74
N VAL A 210 -21.86 0.31 -1.45
CA VAL A 210 -21.62 0.21 -2.91
C VAL A 210 -20.41 -0.68 -3.18
N ALA A 211 -19.27 -0.46 -2.51
CA ALA A 211 -18.10 -1.30 -2.66
C ALA A 211 -18.36 -2.77 -2.28
N ALA A 212 -19.16 -3.00 -1.24
CA ALA A 212 -19.56 -4.34 -0.79
C ALA A 212 -20.31 -5.14 -1.87
N GLN A 213 -21.15 -4.49 -2.70
CA GLN A 213 -21.88 -5.15 -3.79
C GLN A 213 -20.93 -5.76 -4.85
N TRP A 214 -19.69 -5.28 -4.90
CA TRP A 214 -18.63 -5.75 -5.80
C TRP A 214 -17.66 -6.70 -5.13
N GLY A 215 -17.87 -7.06 -3.86
CA GLY A 215 -16.95 -7.88 -3.08
C GLY A 215 -15.68 -7.12 -2.67
N GLY A 216 -15.70 -5.80 -2.71
CA GLY A 216 -14.57 -4.95 -2.32
C GLY A 216 -14.37 -4.89 -0.81
N ILE A 217 -13.25 -4.31 -0.38
CA ILE A 217 -12.91 -4.06 1.02
C ILE A 217 -12.97 -2.55 1.34
N TYR A 218 -13.08 -2.21 2.61
CA TYR A 218 -12.92 -0.84 3.09
C TYR A 218 -11.54 -0.69 3.72
N VAL A 219 -10.71 0.21 3.20
CA VAL A 219 -9.40 0.54 3.74
C VAL A 219 -9.39 1.97 4.26
N THR A 220 -8.72 2.24 5.38
CA THR A 220 -8.87 3.54 6.03
C THR A 220 -7.66 4.01 6.82
N HIS A 221 -7.24 5.25 6.56
CA HIS A 221 -6.62 6.08 7.58
C HIS A 221 -7.73 6.54 8.53
N MET A 222 -7.64 6.17 9.80
CA MET A 222 -8.70 6.40 10.78
C MET A 222 -8.90 7.89 11.08
N ARG A 223 -9.99 8.22 11.76
CA ARG A 223 -10.34 9.60 12.12
C ARG A 223 -9.42 10.21 13.17
N ASP A 224 -8.90 9.37 14.07
CA ASP A 224 -8.02 9.77 15.17
C ASP A 224 -7.20 8.54 15.58
N GLU A 225 -5.91 8.68 15.63
CA GLU A 225 -4.96 7.61 15.96
C GLU A 225 -4.25 7.88 17.30
N GLY A 226 -4.72 8.89 18.04
CA GLY A 226 -4.22 9.31 19.33
C GLY A 226 -5.27 9.17 20.45
N PRO A 227 -5.79 10.29 20.98
CA PRO A 227 -6.72 10.27 22.13
C PRO A 227 -7.95 9.39 21.92
N ASN A 228 -8.52 9.42 20.69
CA ASN A 228 -9.75 8.72 20.32
C ASN A 228 -9.50 7.45 19.49
N LEU A 229 -8.32 6.85 19.54
CA LEU A 229 -7.96 5.63 18.80
C LEU A 229 -9.02 4.53 18.94
N LEU A 230 -9.42 4.20 20.17
CA LEU A 230 -10.40 3.13 20.42
C LEU A 230 -11.78 3.46 19.83
N LYS A 231 -12.19 4.74 19.89
CA LYS A 231 -13.43 5.19 19.26
C LYS A 231 -13.33 5.03 17.73
N SER A 232 -12.21 5.41 17.14
CA SER A 232 -11.98 5.28 15.69
C SER A 232 -12.04 3.82 15.24
N ILE A 233 -11.48 2.88 16.00
CA ILE A 233 -11.61 1.44 15.74
C ILE A 233 -13.08 1.02 15.81
N GLY A 234 -13.86 1.49 16.81
CA GLY A 234 -15.28 1.22 16.94
C GLY A 234 -16.11 1.76 15.77
N ASP A 235 -15.83 3.00 15.30
CA ASP A 235 -16.48 3.59 14.13
C ASP A 235 -16.23 2.74 12.86
N ASN A 236 -15.01 2.23 12.68
CA ASN A 236 -14.65 1.36 11.56
C ASN A 236 -15.31 -0.03 11.66
N ALA A 237 -15.45 -0.57 12.88
CA ALA A 237 -16.21 -1.79 13.11
C ALA A 237 -17.68 -1.63 12.72
N GLU A 238 -18.29 -0.48 13.03
CA GLU A 238 -19.66 -0.19 12.65
C GLU A 238 -19.82 -0.08 11.12
N ILE A 239 -18.85 0.53 10.42
CA ILE A 239 -18.84 0.57 8.94
C ILE A 239 -18.82 -0.85 8.38
N GLY A 240 -17.90 -1.70 8.84
CA GLY A 240 -17.80 -3.08 8.39
C GLY A 240 -19.07 -3.89 8.63
N LYS A 241 -19.67 -3.73 9.81
CA LYS A 241 -20.91 -4.40 10.21
C LYS A 241 -22.10 -3.97 9.36
N GLN A 242 -22.31 -2.66 9.20
CA GLN A 242 -23.48 -2.13 8.47
C GLN A 242 -23.36 -2.30 6.96
N ALA A 243 -22.16 -2.15 6.40
CA ALA A 243 -21.94 -2.32 4.99
C ALA A 243 -21.67 -3.80 4.59
N LYS A 244 -21.45 -4.69 5.57
CA LYS A 244 -21.16 -6.13 5.38
C LYS A 244 -19.96 -6.36 4.46
N LEU A 245 -18.84 -5.69 4.74
CA LEU A 245 -17.59 -5.85 4.00
C LEU A 245 -16.40 -5.93 4.94
N PRO A 246 -15.29 -6.54 4.50
CA PRO A 246 -14.06 -6.56 5.28
C PRO A 246 -13.49 -5.15 5.47
N VAL A 247 -12.92 -4.89 6.64
CA VAL A 247 -12.27 -3.63 7.01
C VAL A 247 -10.77 -3.85 7.14
N HIS A 248 -9.98 -2.92 6.62
CA HIS A 248 -8.54 -2.89 6.78
C HIS A 248 -8.10 -1.52 7.28
N ILE A 249 -7.53 -1.48 8.49
CA ILE A 249 -6.99 -0.26 9.08
C ILE A 249 -5.58 -0.07 8.56
N ASN A 250 -5.35 0.99 7.80
CA ASN A 250 -4.02 1.32 7.29
C ASN A 250 -3.14 1.90 8.41
N HIS A 251 -1.84 1.62 8.34
CA HIS A 251 -0.75 2.18 9.15
C HIS A 251 -1.14 2.44 10.62
N ILE A 252 -1.78 1.45 11.27
CA ILE A 252 -2.24 1.60 12.66
C ILE A 252 -1.11 2.10 13.56
N LYS A 253 -1.42 3.08 14.38
CA LYS A 253 -0.45 3.67 15.31
C LYS A 253 -1.12 4.21 16.57
N THR A 254 -0.29 4.54 17.55
CA THR A 254 -0.66 5.36 18.70
C THR A 254 0.13 6.66 18.62
N THR A 255 -0.55 7.78 18.33
CA THR A 255 0.10 9.09 18.22
C THR A 255 0.03 9.86 19.53
N GLY A 256 1.09 10.67 19.79
CA GLY A 256 1.20 11.48 21.00
C GLY A 256 1.67 10.69 22.24
N VAL A 257 2.62 11.27 22.98
CA VAL A 257 3.29 10.62 24.12
C VAL A 257 2.31 10.12 25.19
N SER A 258 1.21 10.84 25.42
CA SER A 258 0.19 10.45 26.40
C SER A 258 -0.61 9.19 26.02
N ASN A 259 -0.46 8.73 24.79
CA ASN A 259 -1.18 7.58 24.24
C ASN A 259 -0.29 6.33 24.12
N HIS A 260 0.99 6.42 24.45
CA HIS A 260 1.90 5.28 24.45
C HIS A 260 1.36 4.13 25.28
N GLY A 261 1.44 2.90 24.78
CA GLY A 261 0.90 1.69 25.41
C GLY A 261 -0.55 1.36 25.03
N LYS A 262 -1.32 2.28 24.41
CA LYS A 262 -2.71 2.02 23.99
C LYS A 262 -2.85 0.93 22.92
N SER A 263 -1.77 0.51 22.27
CA SER A 263 -1.81 -0.61 21.33
C SER A 263 -2.37 -1.89 21.94
N ALA A 264 -2.16 -2.13 23.25
CA ALA A 264 -2.73 -3.29 23.94
C ALA A 264 -4.27 -3.25 23.94
N ASP A 265 -4.86 -2.11 24.31
CA ASP A 265 -6.31 -1.92 24.34
C ASP A 265 -6.90 -1.92 22.93
N ALA A 266 -6.18 -1.34 21.96
CA ALA A 266 -6.57 -1.34 20.55
C ALA A 266 -6.69 -2.77 20.00
N LEU A 267 -5.70 -3.62 20.24
CA LEU A 267 -5.71 -5.02 19.80
C LEU A 267 -6.79 -5.84 20.50
N ALA A 268 -7.01 -5.64 21.79
CA ALA A 268 -8.09 -6.30 22.54
C ALA A 268 -9.48 -5.92 21.98
N LEU A 269 -9.67 -4.65 21.61
CA LEU A 269 -10.89 -4.20 20.95
C LEU A 269 -11.04 -4.83 19.55
N ILE A 270 -9.97 -4.88 18.75
CA ILE A 270 -9.98 -5.50 17.41
C ILE A 270 -10.35 -7.00 17.54
N ASP A 271 -9.79 -7.73 18.51
CA ASP A 271 -10.17 -9.12 18.76
C ASP A 271 -11.65 -9.27 19.10
N THR A 272 -12.20 -8.36 19.92
CA THR A 272 -13.64 -8.31 20.24
C THR A 272 -14.48 -8.07 19.00
N VAL A 273 -14.08 -7.12 18.16
CA VAL A 273 -14.72 -6.80 16.87
C VAL A 273 -14.70 -8.01 15.94
N ARG A 274 -13.56 -8.68 15.80
CA ARG A 274 -13.43 -9.89 14.99
C ARG A 274 -14.28 -11.03 15.52
N ALA A 275 -14.31 -11.23 16.82
CA ALA A 275 -15.17 -12.24 17.46
C ALA A 275 -16.67 -11.95 17.23
N SER A 276 -17.07 -10.70 16.99
CA SER A 276 -18.44 -10.33 16.63
C SER A 276 -18.80 -10.60 15.16
N GLY A 277 -17.84 -11.10 14.35
CA GLY A 277 -18.04 -11.46 12.95
C GLY A 277 -17.64 -10.38 11.93
N VAL A 278 -17.02 -9.26 12.36
CA VAL A 278 -16.46 -8.27 11.44
C VAL A 278 -15.05 -8.69 11.05
N ASP A 279 -14.79 -8.95 9.76
CA ASP A 279 -13.44 -9.27 9.27
C ASP A 279 -12.59 -8.00 9.23
N MET A 280 -11.85 -7.75 10.33
CA MET A 280 -10.97 -6.60 10.51
C MET A 280 -9.51 -7.01 10.52
N THR A 281 -8.69 -6.36 9.70
CA THR A 281 -7.23 -6.50 9.65
C THR A 281 -6.57 -5.14 9.68
N LEU A 282 -5.26 -5.11 9.81
CA LEU A 282 -4.49 -3.88 9.88
C LEU A 282 -3.14 -4.04 9.17
N ASP A 283 -2.51 -2.92 8.88
CA ASP A 283 -1.13 -2.86 8.44
C ASP A 283 -0.32 -1.82 9.25
N ILE A 284 1.00 -1.89 9.17
CA ILE A 284 1.93 -1.01 9.88
C ILE A 284 3.24 -0.85 9.11
N TYR A 285 3.87 0.31 9.22
CA TYR A 285 5.27 0.53 8.86
C TYR A 285 6.18 0.53 10.09
N PRO A 286 7.46 0.13 9.98
CA PRO A 286 8.34 -0.14 11.11
C PRO A 286 9.13 1.09 11.59
N TYR A 287 8.48 2.21 11.88
CA TYR A 287 9.12 3.45 12.34
C TYR A 287 8.31 4.13 13.44
N ALA A 288 9.01 4.68 14.46
CA ALA A 288 8.41 5.36 15.61
C ALA A 288 8.10 6.86 15.34
N ALA A 289 7.84 7.20 14.09
CA ALA A 289 7.39 8.52 13.67
C ALA A 289 6.43 8.38 12.49
N PHE A 290 5.60 9.36 12.24
CA PHE A 290 4.74 9.41 11.07
C PHE A 290 4.93 10.72 10.32
N MET A 291 4.56 10.75 9.04
CA MET A 291 4.60 11.96 8.22
C MET A 291 3.21 12.26 7.68
N THR A 292 2.76 13.49 7.89
CA THR A 292 1.52 13.97 7.34
C THR A 292 1.52 15.48 7.15
N TYR A 293 0.37 16.05 6.85
CA TYR A 293 0.19 17.47 6.63
C TYR A 293 0.02 18.24 7.95
N SER A 294 0.33 19.55 7.89
CA SER A 294 0.14 20.51 8.98
C SER A 294 -1.31 20.63 9.47
N ASP A 295 -2.28 20.23 8.65
CA ASP A 295 -3.71 20.23 8.98
C ASP A 295 -4.03 19.56 10.31
N LEU A 296 -3.24 18.53 10.67
CA LEU A 296 -3.35 17.79 11.93
C LEU A 296 -3.25 18.66 13.17
N LEU A 297 -2.55 19.78 13.09
CA LEU A 297 -2.33 20.70 14.20
C LEU A 297 -3.45 21.74 14.36
N PHE A 298 -4.41 21.78 13.42
CA PHE A 298 -5.46 22.78 13.36
C PHE A 298 -6.85 22.18 13.67
N PRO A 299 -7.75 22.94 14.31
CA PRO A 299 -9.12 22.51 14.43
C PRO A 299 -9.77 22.40 13.05
N ALA A 300 -10.39 21.27 12.75
CA ALA A 300 -10.87 20.95 11.40
C ALA A 300 -11.80 22.03 10.82
N TRP A 301 -12.66 22.66 11.66
CA TRP A 301 -13.56 23.72 11.21
C TRP A 301 -12.82 24.92 10.61
N SER A 302 -11.59 25.21 11.07
CA SER A 302 -10.80 26.35 10.57
C SER A 302 -10.34 26.16 9.13
N LEU A 303 -10.26 24.92 8.65
CA LEU A 303 -9.81 24.54 7.31
C LEU A 303 -10.98 24.37 6.31
N ALA A 304 -12.23 24.49 6.77
CA ALA A 304 -13.40 24.35 5.91
C ALA A 304 -13.43 25.43 4.82
N GLY A 305 -13.75 25.05 3.58
CA GLY A 305 -13.76 25.94 2.42
C GLY A 305 -12.37 26.17 1.80
N GLY A 306 -11.30 25.62 2.39
CA GLY A 306 -9.93 25.69 1.85
C GLY A 306 -9.14 26.92 2.26
N GLN A 307 -8.01 27.17 1.56
CA GLN A 307 -6.99 28.15 1.96
C GLN A 307 -7.52 29.57 2.07
N GLN A 308 -8.35 30.01 1.12
CA GLN A 308 -8.89 31.38 1.13
C GLN A 308 -9.78 31.64 2.35
N GLU A 309 -10.63 30.66 2.71
CA GLU A 309 -11.48 30.74 3.89
C GLU A 309 -10.68 30.65 5.19
N PHE A 310 -9.62 29.86 5.22
CA PHE A 310 -8.67 29.84 6.34
C PHE A 310 -8.04 31.21 6.55
N GLU A 311 -7.53 31.85 5.48
CA GLU A 311 -6.94 33.19 5.54
C GLU A 311 -7.96 34.25 6.04
N ALA A 312 -9.21 34.17 5.59
CA ALA A 312 -10.26 35.04 6.09
C ALA A 312 -10.49 34.89 7.60
N ARG A 313 -10.48 33.65 8.11
CA ARG A 313 -10.67 33.33 9.55
C ARG A 313 -9.51 33.83 10.40
N ILE A 314 -8.26 33.68 9.97
CA ILE A 314 -7.10 34.15 10.74
C ILE A 314 -6.92 35.67 10.71
N ASN A 315 -7.54 36.36 9.73
CA ASN A 315 -7.61 37.82 9.68
C ASN A 315 -8.72 38.40 10.58
N ASP A 316 -9.67 37.58 11.05
CA ASP A 316 -10.63 37.94 12.09
C ASP A 316 -10.00 37.67 13.46
N PRO A 317 -9.77 38.68 14.32
CA PRO A 317 -9.09 38.50 15.60
C PRO A 317 -9.78 37.50 16.54
N VAL A 318 -11.11 37.40 16.48
CA VAL A 318 -11.88 36.51 17.35
C VAL A 318 -11.69 35.05 16.87
N GLN A 319 -11.81 34.80 15.56
CA GLN A 319 -11.62 33.47 15.01
C GLN A 319 -10.14 33.02 15.13
N ARG A 320 -9.18 33.91 14.89
CA ARG A 320 -7.74 33.61 15.10
C ARG A 320 -7.49 33.18 16.54
N GLN A 321 -8.03 33.88 17.52
CA GLN A 321 -7.89 33.49 18.92
C GLN A 321 -8.53 32.12 19.20
N MET A 322 -9.72 31.86 18.66
CA MET A 322 -10.38 30.55 18.81
C MET A 322 -9.56 29.41 18.20
N ILE A 323 -8.95 29.63 17.05
CA ILE A 323 -8.03 28.66 16.41
C ILE A 323 -6.84 28.43 17.33
N ALA A 324 -6.17 29.48 17.78
CA ALA A 324 -5.00 29.40 18.64
C ALA A 324 -5.27 28.62 19.93
N GLU A 325 -6.37 28.92 20.63
CA GLU A 325 -6.73 28.21 21.87
C GLU A 325 -7.01 26.72 21.65
N GLN A 326 -7.63 26.34 20.53
CA GLN A 326 -7.84 24.94 20.21
C GLN A 326 -6.53 24.24 19.79
N MET A 327 -5.66 24.90 19.06
CA MET A 327 -4.35 24.37 18.72
C MET A 327 -3.50 24.05 19.95
N LYS A 328 -3.59 24.83 21.02
CA LYS A 328 -2.90 24.55 22.30
C LYS A 328 -3.33 23.21 22.92
N ILE A 329 -4.57 22.78 22.65
CA ILE A 329 -5.09 21.48 23.09
C ILE A 329 -4.66 20.37 22.12
N ILE A 330 -4.72 20.63 20.81
CA ILE A 330 -4.43 19.63 19.76
C ILE A 330 -2.94 19.32 19.71
N PHE A 331 -2.09 20.35 19.76
CA PHE A 331 -0.64 20.21 19.58
C PHE A 331 -0.02 19.12 20.47
N PRO A 332 -0.19 19.10 21.81
CA PRO A 332 0.41 18.08 22.67
C PRO A 332 -0.17 16.67 22.48
N GLN A 333 -1.31 16.54 21.78
CA GLN A 333 -1.92 15.25 21.47
C GLN A 333 -1.31 14.59 20.23
N GLN A 334 -0.67 15.37 19.36
CA GLN A 334 -0.12 14.94 18.09
C GLN A 334 1.41 15.03 18.06
N ALA A 335 1.97 16.06 18.65
CA ALA A 335 3.41 16.27 18.74
C ALA A 335 4.05 15.31 19.76
N GLY A 336 5.35 15.15 19.67
CA GLY A 336 6.17 14.46 20.67
C GLY A 336 6.42 15.34 21.91
N ALA A 337 7.48 15.02 22.65
CA ALA A 337 7.77 15.64 23.95
C ALA A 337 8.31 17.09 23.86
N SER A 338 8.70 17.56 22.69
CA SER A 338 9.29 18.89 22.48
C SER A 338 8.95 19.46 21.10
N PHE A 339 9.25 20.74 20.87
CA PHE A 339 9.08 21.35 19.55
C PHE A 339 10.05 20.77 18.50
N ASP A 340 11.16 20.18 18.92
CA ASP A 340 12.07 19.45 18.04
C ASP A 340 11.49 18.11 17.56
N SER A 341 10.38 17.64 18.12
CA SER A 341 9.70 16.43 17.67
C SER A 341 8.87 16.62 16.39
N ILE A 342 8.73 17.86 15.90
CA ILE A 342 8.14 18.14 14.58
C ILE A 342 9.27 18.53 13.63
N GLN A 343 9.51 17.69 12.61
CA GLN A 343 10.55 17.88 11.60
C GLN A 343 9.88 18.20 10.25
N PHE A 344 10.22 19.32 9.65
CA PHE A 344 9.58 19.77 8.41
C PHE A 344 9.93 18.87 7.21
N GLY A 345 8.92 18.47 6.45
CA GLY A 345 9.09 17.75 5.18
C GLY A 345 9.25 18.70 4.00
N LYS A 346 8.22 19.49 3.70
CA LYS A 346 8.22 20.53 2.67
C LYS A 346 7.37 21.70 3.13
N LEU A 347 7.96 22.90 3.04
CA LEU A 347 7.26 24.16 3.30
C LEU A 347 7.11 24.93 1.98
N PRO A 348 5.91 25.37 1.58
CA PRO A 348 5.66 25.93 0.25
C PRO A 348 6.43 27.20 -0.09
N ARG A 349 6.73 28.05 0.92
CA ARG A 349 7.35 29.37 0.72
C ARG A 349 8.54 29.63 1.64
N LEU A 350 9.05 28.61 2.30
CA LEU A 350 10.15 28.73 3.24
C LEU A 350 11.25 27.73 2.86
N GLU A 351 12.22 28.21 2.09
CA GLU A 351 13.38 27.41 1.69
C GLU A 351 14.35 27.20 2.87
N GLY A 352 15.11 26.10 2.83
CA GLY A 352 16.16 25.80 3.80
C GLY A 352 15.70 25.18 5.13
N TYR A 353 14.40 24.95 5.33
CA TYR A 353 13.90 24.28 6.54
C TYR A 353 13.45 22.82 6.31
N ALA A 354 13.47 22.32 5.09
CA ALA A 354 13.21 20.88 4.86
C ALA A 354 14.24 20.03 5.63
N GLY A 355 13.75 19.10 6.45
CA GLY A 355 14.58 18.28 7.34
C GLY A 355 14.96 18.91 8.68
N ARG A 356 14.72 20.20 8.88
CA ARG A 356 14.95 20.89 10.16
C ARG A 356 13.69 20.81 11.05
N THR A 357 13.88 21.04 12.34
CA THR A 357 12.78 20.95 13.30
C THR A 357 12.04 22.28 13.48
N LEU A 358 10.83 22.21 14.04
CA LEU A 358 10.10 23.40 14.49
C LEU A 358 10.91 24.16 15.57
N GLY A 359 11.59 23.45 16.48
CA GLY A 359 12.49 24.08 17.43
C GLY A 359 13.63 24.86 16.77
N ASP A 360 14.24 24.34 15.70
CA ASP A 360 15.22 25.07 14.90
C ASP A 360 14.65 26.36 14.32
N TYR A 361 13.44 26.26 13.73
CA TYR A 361 12.74 27.43 13.18
C TYR A 361 12.51 28.53 14.23
N LEU A 362 12.06 28.13 15.43
CA LEU A 362 11.84 29.07 16.53
C LEU A 362 13.15 29.76 16.95
N ARG A 363 14.23 29.01 17.14
CA ARG A 363 15.55 29.51 17.53
C ARG A 363 16.13 30.45 16.49
N ASP A 364 16.11 30.09 15.21
CA ASP A 364 16.67 30.92 14.12
C ASP A 364 15.93 32.24 13.96
N ASN A 365 14.64 32.29 14.24
CA ASN A 365 13.82 33.48 14.11
C ASN A 365 13.67 34.25 15.45
N ALA A 366 14.41 33.86 16.49
CA ALA A 366 14.34 34.46 17.83
C ALA A 366 12.92 34.48 18.42
N ILE A 367 12.13 33.44 18.11
CA ILE A 367 10.77 33.25 18.62
C ILE A 367 10.85 32.51 19.96
N SER A 368 10.10 32.97 20.95
CA SER A 368 10.03 32.30 22.25
C SER A 368 9.47 30.89 22.14
N GLU A 369 10.09 29.91 22.80
CA GLU A 369 9.60 28.52 22.88
C GLU A 369 8.44 28.40 23.89
N THR A 370 7.45 29.28 23.79
CA THR A 370 6.18 29.19 24.54
C THR A 370 5.07 28.67 23.61
N MET A 371 4.09 27.97 24.17
CA MET A 371 2.99 27.45 23.37
C MET A 371 2.24 28.53 22.59
N ASP A 372 2.08 29.74 23.18
CA ASP A 372 1.46 30.87 22.49
C ASP A 372 2.23 31.28 21.24
N ALA A 373 3.54 31.47 21.37
CA ALA A 373 4.38 31.87 20.24
C ALA A 373 4.49 30.78 19.17
N VAL A 374 4.51 29.52 19.58
CA VAL A 374 4.55 28.37 18.67
C VAL A 374 3.26 28.28 17.85
N VAL A 375 2.11 28.39 18.49
CA VAL A 375 0.81 28.34 17.82
C VAL A 375 0.66 29.47 16.82
N GLU A 376 1.03 30.70 17.20
CA GLU A 376 1.03 31.86 16.29
C GLU A 376 1.95 31.61 15.07
N SER A 377 3.16 31.07 15.31
CA SER A 377 4.09 30.74 14.22
C SER A 377 3.53 29.68 13.27
N LEU A 378 2.84 28.66 13.79
CA LEU A 378 2.20 27.61 12.97
C LEU A 378 1.04 28.18 12.14
N ILE A 379 0.24 29.11 12.70
CA ILE A 379 -0.82 29.81 11.97
C ILE A 379 -0.21 30.61 10.81
N ASP A 380 0.87 31.33 11.06
CA ASP A 380 1.56 32.13 10.04
C ASP A 380 2.20 31.24 8.95
N LEU A 381 2.78 30.08 9.32
CA LEU A 381 3.29 29.10 8.35
C LEU A 381 2.16 28.50 7.49
N GLN A 382 1.03 28.10 8.11
CA GLN A 382 -0.12 27.57 7.39
C GLN A 382 -0.76 28.62 6.44
N SER A 383 -0.71 29.90 6.79
CA SER A 383 -1.19 30.98 5.92
C SER A 383 -0.41 31.08 4.61
N GLN A 384 0.85 30.64 4.61
CA GLN A 384 1.70 30.60 3.42
C GLN A 384 1.46 29.39 2.55
N GLY A 385 0.67 28.43 3.03
CA GLY A 385 0.27 27.20 2.37
C GLY A 385 0.48 25.97 3.26
N ARG A 386 -0.29 24.95 3.00
CA ARG A 386 -0.22 23.65 3.66
C ARG A 386 1.19 23.05 3.53
N PHE A 387 1.79 22.63 4.62
CA PHE A 387 3.10 21.99 4.65
C PHE A 387 3.03 20.54 5.14
N THR A 388 4.10 19.77 4.92
CA THR A 388 4.24 18.41 5.47
C THR A 388 5.27 18.40 6.58
N ALA A 389 5.07 17.54 7.58
CA ALA A 389 6.02 17.34 8.66
C ALA A 389 6.07 15.88 9.12
N ILE A 390 7.20 15.48 9.68
CA ILE A 390 7.42 14.22 10.38
C ILE A 390 7.20 14.51 11.87
N TYR A 391 6.36 13.67 12.50
CA TYR A 391 5.99 13.79 13.90
C TYR A 391 6.62 12.63 14.67
N HIS A 392 7.60 12.93 15.51
CA HIS A 392 8.31 11.97 16.36
C HIS A 392 7.55 11.78 17.67
N SER A 393 6.41 11.09 17.61
CA SER A 393 5.46 10.96 18.73
C SER A 393 4.89 9.56 18.94
N MET A 394 5.47 8.54 18.28
CA MET A 394 5.09 7.14 18.43
C MET A 394 6.07 6.38 19.35
N ASP A 395 5.64 5.24 19.86
CA ASP A 395 6.43 4.37 20.75
C ASP A 395 6.82 3.05 20.08
N GLU A 396 8.08 2.64 20.25
CA GLU A 396 8.63 1.43 19.66
C GLU A 396 7.96 0.15 20.19
N ALA A 397 7.57 0.13 21.48
CA ALA A 397 6.90 -1.03 22.07
C ALA A 397 5.47 -1.22 21.50
N ASP A 398 4.80 -0.14 21.13
CA ASP A 398 3.51 -0.20 20.43
C ASP A 398 3.67 -0.76 19.01
N ILE A 399 4.74 -0.36 18.30
CA ILE A 399 5.06 -0.89 16.96
C ILE A 399 5.30 -2.40 17.03
N GLU A 400 6.13 -2.86 17.97
CA GLU A 400 6.40 -4.30 18.15
C GLU A 400 5.13 -5.09 18.45
N ARG A 401 4.26 -4.55 19.30
CA ARG A 401 3.01 -5.20 19.64
C ARG A 401 2.07 -5.32 18.44
N PHE A 402 1.98 -4.28 17.60
CA PHE A 402 1.24 -4.34 16.35
C PHE A 402 1.88 -5.29 15.33
N LEU A 403 3.22 -5.31 15.20
CA LEU A 403 3.93 -6.24 14.31
C LEU A 403 3.69 -7.71 14.68
N LEU A 404 3.63 -8.02 15.98
CA LEU A 404 3.38 -9.37 16.48
C LEU A 404 1.94 -9.83 16.28
N TYR A 405 0.99 -8.91 16.12
CA TYR A 405 -0.42 -9.28 15.99
C TYR A 405 -0.67 -10.11 14.73
N PRO A 406 -1.39 -11.26 14.82
CA PRO A 406 -1.52 -12.20 13.70
C PRO A 406 -2.17 -11.61 12.44
N HIS A 407 -3.02 -10.61 12.60
CA HIS A 407 -3.79 -9.99 11.52
C HIS A 407 -3.19 -8.67 11.04
N THR A 408 -1.92 -8.42 11.31
CA THR A 408 -1.17 -7.26 10.82
C THR A 408 -0.34 -7.64 9.61
N MET A 409 -0.43 -6.84 8.56
CA MET A 409 0.41 -6.85 7.36
C MET A 409 1.43 -5.72 7.42
N ILE A 410 2.33 -5.67 6.44
CA ILE A 410 3.34 -4.61 6.34
C ILE A 410 2.95 -3.65 5.21
N ASN A 411 3.18 -2.36 5.46
CA ASN A 411 3.10 -1.31 4.47
C ASN A 411 4.35 -0.43 4.50
N SER A 412 4.48 0.46 3.53
CA SER A 412 5.47 1.53 3.57
C SER A 412 4.86 2.86 4.01
N ASP A 413 3.60 3.11 3.70
CA ASP A 413 2.98 4.44 3.72
C ASP A 413 3.89 5.47 3.03
N GLY A 414 4.61 4.97 2.00
CA GLY A 414 5.63 5.71 1.28
C GLY A 414 5.05 6.51 0.12
N ASP A 415 5.68 7.64 -0.17
CA ASP A 415 5.43 8.41 -1.39
C ASP A 415 6.32 7.91 -2.53
N LEU A 416 5.93 8.17 -3.78
CA LEU A 416 6.84 8.07 -4.91
C LEU A 416 7.93 9.15 -4.77
N ALA A 417 9.19 8.74 -4.75
CA ALA A 417 10.33 9.63 -4.47
C ALA A 417 10.79 10.38 -5.74
N ILE A 418 10.06 11.41 -6.12
CA ILE A 418 10.32 12.22 -7.33
C ILE A 418 10.93 13.59 -7.04
N ASN A 419 10.77 14.12 -5.84
CA ASN A 419 11.16 15.48 -5.50
C ASN A 419 12.35 15.48 -4.52
N GLN A 420 13.52 15.86 -5.00
CA GLN A 420 14.75 15.94 -4.19
C GLN A 420 14.72 17.07 -3.13
N ASP A 421 13.87 18.09 -3.31
CA ASP A 421 13.75 19.21 -2.37
C ASP A 421 12.79 18.89 -1.21
N LYS A 422 12.06 17.77 -1.27
CA LYS A 422 11.20 17.28 -0.19
C LYS A 422 12.02 16.41 0.75
N HIS A 423 11.99 16.71 2.04
CA HIS A 423 12.54 15.82 3.05
C HIS A 423 11.51 14.73 3.36
N TYR A 424 11.74 13.54 2.79
CA TYR A 424 10.83 12.39 2.97
C TYR A 424 11.03 11.74 4.33
N HIS A 425 9.99 11.05 4.79
CA HIS A 425 10.14 10.09 5.88
C HIS A 425 10.95 8.87 5.39
N PRO A 426 11.89 8.31 6.20
CA PRO A 426 12.71 7.17 5.77
C PRO A 426 11.89 5.92 5.37
N ARG A 427 10.63 5.81 5.81
CA ARG A 427 9.71 4.74 5.40
C ARG A 427 9.50 4.65 3.89
N THR A 428 9.66 5.77 3.17
CA THR A 428 9.58 5.85 1.71
C THR A 428 10.64 4.97 1.02
N TYR A 429 11.77 4.72 1.68
CA TYR A 429 12.90 4.01 1.11
C TYR A 429 13.24 2.69 1.81
N GLY A 430 12.74 2.44 3.03
CA GLY A 430 13.31 1.40 3.87
C GLY A 430 12.35 0.49 4.64
N SER A 431 11.02 0.62 4.53
CA SER A 431 10.07 -0.08 5.40
C SER A 431 10.24 -1.61 5.37
N PHE A 432 10.27 -2.23 4.21
CA PHE A 432 10.35 -3.69 4.08
C PHE A 432 11.73 -4.23 4.51
N PRO A 433 12.86 -3.67 4.03
CA PRO A 433 14.18 -4.05 4.52
C PRO A 433 14.37 -3.82 6.01
N ARG A 434 13.76 -2.78 6.61
CA ARG A 434 13.81 -2.53 8.05
C ARG A 434 13.11 -3.62 8.86
N VAL A 435 11.97 -4.14 8.40
CA VAL A 435 11.36 -5.32 9.04
C VAL A 435 12.35 -6.46 9.11
N LEU A 436 13.05 -6.75 8.01
CA LEU A 436 14.00 -7.86 7.92
C LEU A 436 15.29 -7.58 8.72
N SER A 437 15.86 -6.38 8.61
CA SER A 437 17.12 -6.03 9.28
C SER A 437 16.94 -5.81 10.78
N THR A 438 15.91 -5.09 11.19
CA THR A 438 15.71 -4.67 12.57
C THR A 438 14.87 -5.67 13.34
N TYR A 439 13.65 -5.98 12.86
CA TYR A 439 12.69 -6.77 13.67
C TYR A 439 12.87 -8.28 13.52
N VAL A 440 13.49 -8.76 12.43
CA VAL A 440 13.89 -10.17 12.29
C VAL A 440 15.32 -10.35 12.78
N ARG A 441 16.33 -9.82 12.07
CA ARG A 441 17.73 -10.14 12.29
C ARG A 441 18.30 -9.58 13.59
N SER A 442 18.04 -8.30 13.91
CA SER A 442 18.68 -7.64 15.06
C SER A 442 17.93 -7.82 16.37
N ARG A 443 16.60 -7.76 16.36
CA ARG A 443 15.75 -7.79 17.57
C ARG A 443 15.06 -9.14 17.79
N GLY A 444 14.92 -9.97 16.76
CA GLY A 444 14.27 -11.28 16.87
C GLY A 444 12.78 -11.21 17.26
N VAL A 445 12.10 -10.12 16.89
CA VAL A 445 10.66 -9.92 17.17
C VAL A 445 9.82 -10.89 16.34
N LEU A 446 10.19 -11.07 15.06
CA LEU A 446 9.55 -12.00 14.13
C LEU A 446 10.56 -13.03 13.63
N SER A 447 10.11 -14.24 13.27
CA SER A 447 10.90 -15.10 12.41
C SER A 447 10.92 -14.57 10.98
N LEU A 448 11.89 -15.00 10.17
CA LEU A 448 11.98 -14.59 8.78
C LEU A 448 10.72 -15.03 7.99
N GLU A 449 10.26 -16.25 8.22
CA GLU A 449 9.06 -16.80 7.58
C GLU A 449 7.78 -16.03 7.97
N GLN A 450 7.67 -15.63 9.24
CA GLN A 450 6.54 -14.79 9.70
C GLN A 450 6.56 -13.43 9.03
N ALA A 451 7.72 -12.78 8.95
CA ALA A 451 7.87 -11.48 8.28
C ALA A 451 7.51 -11.59 6.79
N ILE A 452 8.04 -12.59 6.09
CA ILE A 452 7.73 -12.82 4.67
C ILE A 452 6.24 -13.08 4.47
N TYR A 453 5.59 -13.92 5.32
CA TYR A 453 4.14 -14.16 5.23
C TYR A 453 3.34 -12.86 5.34
N LYS A 454 3.67 -11.99 6.33
CA LYS A 454 3.00 -10.70 6.53
C LYS A 454 3.18 -9.73 5.36
N MET A 455 4.31 -9.81 4.66
CA MET A 455 4.65 -8.98 3.50
C MET A 455 4.16 -9.55 2.17
N THR A 456 3.65 -10.79 2.13
CA THR A 456 3.34 -11.49 0.87
C THR A 456 2.01 -12.22 0.91
N GLY A 457 1.97 -13.47 1.39
CA GLY A 457 0.78 -14.34 1.36
C GLY A 457 -0.41 -13.76 2.12
N GLN A 458 -0.19 -13.15 3.29
CA GLN A 458 -1.24 -12.52 4.08
C GLN A 458 -1.81 -11.28 3.38
N SER A 459 -0.92 -10.44 2.80
CA SER A 459 -1.31 -9.27 2.02
C SER A 459 -2.08 -9.66 0.75
N ALA A 460 -1.60 -10.68 0.03
CA ALA A 460 -2.27 -11.21 -1.16
C ALA A 460 -3.67 -11.75 -0.83
N GLN A 461 -3.79 -12.50 0.27
CA GLN A 461 -5.08 -13.02 0.74
C GLN A 461 -6.05 -11.87 1.05
N ARG A 462 -5.59 -10.80 1.71
CA ARG A 462 -6.43 -9.63 2.05
C ARG A 462 -6.93 -8.91 0.82
N LEU A 463 -6.10 -8.78 -0.21
CA LEU A 463 -6.45 -8.14 -1.49
C LEU A 463 -7.18 -9.09 -2.47
N GLY A 464 -7.34 -10.38 -2.14
CA GLY A 464 -7.93 -11.37 -3.05
C GLY A 464 -7.05 -11.68 -4.27
N LEU A 465 -5.74 -11.57 -4.16
CA LEU A 465 -4.76 -11.86 -5.20
C LEU A 465 -4.37 -13.35 -5.18
N HIS A 466 -5.22 -14.22 -5.71
CA HIS A 466 -5.09 -15.68 -5.59
C HIS A 466 -3.87 -16.29 -6.29
N GLU A 467 -3.30 -15.60 -7.29
CA GLU A 467 -2.17 -16.08 -8.10
C GLU A 467 -0.86 -15.34 -7.79
N ARG A 468 -0.79 -14.59 -6.69
CA ARG A 468 0.37 -13.80 -6.23
C ARG A 468 0.61 -13.98 -4.74
N GLY A 469 1.76 -13.55 -4.24
CA GLY A 469 2.12 -13.57 -2.82
C GLY A 469 2.51 -14.94 -2.26
N VAL A 470 2.50 -16.00 -3.09
CA VAL A 470 2.95 -17.34 -2.72
C VAL A 470 3.76 -17.95 -3.86
N VAL A 471 4.93 -18.54 -3.55
CA VAL A 471 5.72 -19.33 -4.49
C VAL A 471 5.02 -20.66 -4.73
N ARG A 472 4.33 -20.76 -5.86
CA ARG A 472 3.57 -21.96 -6.27
C ARG A 472 3.59 -22.09 -7.79
N ILE A 473 3.70 -23.33 -8.28
CA ILE A 473 3.60 -23.61 -9.72
C ILE A 473 2.26 -23.06 -10.25
N GLY A 474 2.34 -22.33 -11.36
CA GLY A 474 1.22 -21.65 -12.02
C GLY A 474 0.97 -20.22 -11.56
N ASN A 475 1.49 -19.79 -10.40
CA ASN A 475 1.40 -18.40 -9.95
C ASN A 475 2.29 -17.47 -10.79
N TYR A 476 1.98 -16.18 -10.78
CA TYR A 476 2.87 -15.16 -11.35
C TYR A 476 4.25 -15.21 -10.69
N ALA A 477 5.28 -15.07 -11.50
CA ALA A 477 6.66 -15.00 -11.03
C ALA A 477 6.98 -13.56 -10.59
N ASP A 478 6.33 -13.14 -9.49
CA ASP A 478 6.72 -11.99 -8.70
C ASP A 478 7.59 -12.53 -7.58
N LEU A 479 8.91 -12.39 -7.72
CA LEU A 479 9.89 -13.01 -6.82
C LEU A 479 10.95 -12.00 -6.40
N VAL A 480 11.29 -11.99 -5.11
CA VAL A 480 12.44 -11.25 -4.58
C VAL A 480 13.54 -12.23 -4.17
N ILE A 481 14.75 -11.96 -4.62
CA ILE A 481 15.96 -12.72 -4.25
C ILE A 481 16.88 -11.79 -3.50
N PHE A 482 17.15 -12.09 -2.24
CA PHE A 482 17.90 -11.20 -1.35
C PHE A 482 18.86 -11.96 -0.43
N ASP A 483 19.83 -11.25 0.09
CA ASP A 483 20.73 -11.74 1.13
C ASP A 483 20.17 -11.35 2.51
N ASP A 484 19.67 -12.33 3.27
CA ASP A 484 19.05 -12.14 4.58
C ASP A 484 20.04 -11.61 5.64
N LYS A 485 21.34 -11.78 5.41
CA LYS A 485 22.40 -11.30 6.32
C LYS A 485 22.75 -9.85 6.12
N THR A 486 22.56 -9.33 4.90
CA THR A 486 23.00 -7.98 4.51
C THR A 486 21.88 -7.04 4.11
N ILE A 487 20.64 -7.54 3.87
CA ILE A 487 19.51 -6.67 3.55
C ILE A 487 19.29 -5.65 4.68
N THR A 488 19.17 -4.37 4.31
CA THR A 488 19.02 -3.29 5.27
C THR A 488 18.40 -2.04 4.64
N ASP A 489 17.73 -1.25 5.49
CA ASP A 489 17.37 0.13 5.22
C ASP A 489 18.58 1.04 5.50
N ASN A 490 18.84 1.99 4.62
CA ASN A 490 19.92 2.98 4.78
C ASN A 490 19.37 4.37 5.08
N ALA A 491 18.11 4.64 4.74
CA ALA A 491 17.46 5.91 4.97
C ALA A 491 17.31 6.21 6.46
N THR A 492 17.63 7.45 6.85
CA THR A 492 17.48 7.96 8.21
C THR A 492 16.58 9.20 8.22
N PHE A 493 16.16 9.65 9.40
CA PHE A 493 15.43 10.91 9.54
C PHE A 493 16.27 12.15 9.21
N LEU A 494 17.59 12.05 9.22
CA LEU A 494 18.49 13.14 8.82
C LEU A 494 18.85 13.07 7.33
N GLU A 495 19.02 11.87 6.80
CA GLU A 495 19.41 11.60 5.42
C GLU A 495 18.43 10.58 4.79
N PRO A 496 17.22 11.02 4.40
CA PRO A 496 16.17 10.08 3.96
C PRO A 496 16.35 9.56 2.53
N HIS A 497 17.10 10.28 1.66
CA HIS A 497 17.24 9.93 0.24
C HIS A 497 18.29 8.83 0.02
N GLN A 498 18.16 7.70 0.73
CA GLN A 498 19.07 6.57 0.61
C GLN A 498 18.28 5.30 0.31
N TYR A 499 18.57 4.68 -0.83
CA TYR A 499 17.95 3.41 -1.18
C TYR A 499 18.42 2.27 -0.28
N SER A 500 17.51 1.34 -0.02
CA SER A 500 17.81 0.07 0.65
C SER A 500 18.75 -0.78 -0.18
N THR A 501 19.50 -1.66 0.51
CA THR A 501 20.45 -2.60 -0.10
C THR A 501 20.15 -4.04 0.33
N GLY A 502 20.68 -5.03 -0.41
CA GLY A 502 20.54 -6.46 -0.10
C GLY A 502 19.61 -7.22 -1.05
N VAL A 503 18.71 -6.55 -1.79
CA VAL A 503 17.98 -7.16 -2.91
C VAL A 503 18.95 -7.39 -4.07
N LYS A 504 19.13 -8.66 -4.48
CA LYS A 504 20.01 -9.07 -5.57
C LYS A 504 19.27 -9.13 -6.91
N HIS A 505 18.10 -9.77 -6.92
CA HIS A 505 17.24 -9.81 -8.10
C HIS A 505 15.80 -9.59 -7.69
N LEU A 506 15.05 -8.95 -8.57
CA LEU A 506 13.62 -8.77 -8.43
C LEU A 506 12.92 -9.09 -9.75
N LEU A 507 12.07 -10.09 -9.72
CA LEU A 507 11.20 -10.43 -10.84
C LEU A 507 9.80 -9.88 -10.58
N ILE A 508 9.23 -9.26 -11.61
CA ILE A 508 7.85 -8.81 -11.62
C ILE A 508 7.21 -9.34 -12.90
N ASN A 509 6.13 -10.10 -12.78
CA ASN A 509 5.51 -10.78 -13.91
C ASN A 509 6.55 -11.55 -14.78
N GLY A 510 7.49 -12.23 -14.12
CA GLY A 510 8.52 -13.05 -14.76
C GLY A 510 9.69 -12.29 -15.41
N GLN A 511 9.70 -10.95 -15.37
CA GLN A 511 10.76 -10.13 -15.93
C GLN A 511 11.62 -9.52 -14.83
N LEU A 512 12.94 -9.50 -15.04
CA LEU A 512 13.89 -8.89 -14.11
C LEU A 512 13.75 -7.37 -14.12
N ALA A 513 13.26 -6.79 -13.03
CA ALA A 513 13.28 -5.36 -12.74
C ALA A 513 14.58 -4.94 -12.02
N ILE A 514 15.16 -5.86 -11.22
CA ILE A 514 16.51 -5.73 -10.64
C ILE A 514 17.29 -7.00 -10.99
N GLN A 515 18.51 -6.81 -11.49
CA GLN A 515 19.47 -7.89 -11.76
C GLN A 515 20.83 -7.53 -11.16
N ASP A 516 21.41 -8.43 -10.37
CA ASP A 516 22.70 -8.22 -9.68
C ASP A 516 22.76 -6.91 -8.87
N GLY A 517 21.64 -6.53 -8.23
CA GLY A 517 21.49 -5.31 -7.46
C GLY A 517 21.33 -4.03 -8.29
N GLN A 518 21.29 -4.13 -9.62
CA GLN A 518 21.13 -2.98 -10.52
C GLN A 518 19.74 -2.97 -11.16
N LEU A 519 19.20 -1.76 -11.35
CA LEU A 519 17.95 -1.59 -12.09
C LEU A 519 18.13 -2.02 -13.55
N THR A 520 17.12 -2.68 -14.08
CA THR A 520 16.96 -2.87 -15.53
C THR A 520 16.08 -1.77 -16.13
N THR A 521 15.88 -1.78 -17.43
CA THR A 521 14.93 -0.87 -18.10
C THR A 521 13.51 -1.43 -18.18
N ALA A 522 13.26 -2.62 -17.63
CA ALA A 522 11.98 -3.29 -17.72
C ALA A 522 10.90 -2.55 -16.89
N LEU A 523 9.71 -2.45 -17.46
CA LEU A 523 8.51 -1.92 -16.82
C LEU A 523 7.39 -2.97 -16.90
N PRO A 524 7.54 -4.13 -16.24
CA PRO A 524 6.67 -5.28 -16.42
C PRO A 524 5.37 -5.19 -15.60
N GLY A 525 5.20 -4.16 -14.80
CA GLY A 525 4.07 -4.00 -13.91
C GLY A 525 2.73 -3.88 -14.63
N GLN A 526 1.70 -4.28 -13.95
CA GLN A 526 0.32 -4.30 -14.44
C GLN A 526 -0.58 -3.54 -13.48
N VAL A 527 -1.61 -2.86 -14.02
CA VAL A 527 -2.74 -2.42 -13.22
C VAL A 527 -3.58 -3.65 -12.89
N LEU A 528 -3.59 -3.99 -11.61
CA LEU A 528 -4.38 -5.11 -11.12
C LEU A 528 -5.86 -4.68 -11.03
N LYS A 529 -6.74 -5.57 -11.44
CA LYS A 529 -8.20 -5.33 -11.37
C LYS A 529 -8.83 -6.33 -10.42
N HIS A 530 -9.66 -5.81 -9.52
CA HIS A 530 -10.49 -6.66 -8.66
C HIS A 530 -11.41 -7.52 -9.54
N ARG A 531 -11.31 -8.84 -9.38
CA ARG A 531 -12.18 -9.77 -10.11
C ARG A 531 -13.53 -9.84 -9.40
N HIS A 532 -14.54 -9.29 -10.03
CA HIS A 532 -15.91 -9.37 -9.54
C HIS A 532 -16.39 -10.83 -9.53
N ILE A 533 -16.55 -11.40 -8.34
CA ILE A 533 -17.24 -12.69 -8.17
C ILE A 533 -18.74 -12.39 -8.12
N LYS A 534 -19.43 -12.44 -9.27
CA LYS A 534 -20.90 -12.39 -9.30
C LYS A 534 -21.44 -13.60 -8.53
N GLY A 535 -21.97 -13.35 -7.35
CA GLY A 535 -22.79 -14.31 -6.62
C GLY A 535 -22.00 -15.30 -5.79
N HIS A 536 -21.84 -15.01 -4.49
CA HIS A 536 -22.00 -15.97 -3.39
C HIS A 536 -22.02 -15.20 -2.06
N PHE A 537 -23.04 -14.39 -1.87
CA PHE A 537 -23.53 -14.13 -0.52
C PHE A 537 -24.99 -14.59 -0.48
N GLY A 538 -25.16 -15.91 -0.60
CA GLY A 538 -26.36 -16.57 -0.13
C GLY A 538 -26.41 -16.39 1.38
N VAL A 539 -27.37 -15.63 1.82
CA VAL A 539 -27.85 -15.65 3.20
C VAL A 539 -28.28 -17.08 3.50
N ASN A 540 -27.59 -17.77 4.38
CA ASN A 540 -28.12 -18.85 5.19
C ASN A 540 -28.08 -18.43 6.65
#